data_471f1304347f79d89ec3dfbdde98bbcc
#
_entry.id   471f1304347f79d89ec3dfbdde98bbcc
#
_cell.length_a   1.000
_cell.length_b   1.000
_cell.length_c   1.000
_cell.angle_alpha   90.00
_cell.angle_beta   90.00
_cell.angle_gamma   90.00
#
_symmetry.space_group_name_H-M   'P 1'
#
loop_
_entity.id
_entity.type
_entity.pdbx_description
1 polymer ?
#
loop_
_entity_poly.entity_id
_entity_poly.type
_entity_poly.pdbx_seq_one_letter_code
_entity_poly.pdbx_strand_id
1 'polypeptide(L)'
;MTGLLTKSISGELRYQDYLATNNRRAFDGLRGLGFLLVVTAHVPSVRLFDYLQGWAAVWIFLVMSGYLVTMLMTREEKRVGRIAFGAFLVRRFFRIVPSYWMAILLYWLACYALPPLQEEYPRFMTRLPAYLAFMPEYADTDGYSIFTHAWTVGVELKFYLLFPPVLFLMLKNANWRFAATAIAAALFDAHGAFLAEAYCAVLFGAMLALSLEQPGGYAFITKLTRVPAVVPLALIVGLLALLHFGERFMALAAVMTYLLAYTIVQESAVSRVLTWRPLAYIGQRSYGAYLLHFLALRTGYMIFGNVSTTSGLLAAGFCLVLAVPAAELLYRTIERPGRDYGQRLLSRARIGAVPQTSATPRRLIVDRAADTAGHRR
;
A
#
# COMPACT_ATOMS: atom_id res chain seq x y z
N MET A 1 18.60 -24.35 -31.39
CA MET A 1 17.86 -23.09 -31.65
C MET A 1 16.42 -23.11 -31.12
N THR A 2 15.70 -24.23 -31.20
CA THR A 2 14.30 -24.37 -30.73
C THR A 2 14.09 -24.09 -29.24
N GLY A 3 15.01 -24.49 -28.36
CA GLY A 3 14.86 -24.29 -26.89
C GLY A 3 15.04 -22.84 -26.42
N LEU A 4 15.75 -21.99 -27.14
CA LEU A 4 15.91 -20.57 -26.87
C LEU A 4 14.67 -19.77 -27.29
N LEU A 5 14.08 -20.14 -28.45
CA LEU A 5 12.87 -19.51 -28.96
C LEU A 5 11.65 -19.81 -28.07
N THR A 6 11.48 -21.05 -27.60
CA THR A 6 10.40 -21.42 -26.67
C THR A 6 10.54 -20.76 -25.29
N LYS A 7 11.76 -20.60 -24.77
CA LYS A 7 12.01 -19.83 -23.54
C LYS A 7 11.72 -18.33 -23.69
N SER A 8 12.04 -17.74 -24.83
CA SER A 8 11.75 -16.33 -25.13
C SER A 8 10.24 -16.09 -25.23
N ILE A 9 9.51 -16.95 -25.95
CA ILE A 9 8.04 -16.87 -26.10
C ILE A 9 7.34 -17.05 -24.75
N SER A 10 7.77 -18.01 -23.91
CA SER A 10 7.18 -18.21 -22.58
C SER A 10 7.46 -17.06 -21.62
N GLY A 11 8.61 -16.40 -21.73
CA GLY A 11 8.94 -15.21 -20.94
C GLY A 11 8.11 -13.99 -21.33
N GLU A 12 7.91 -13.79 -22.62
CA GLU A 12 7.08 -12.70 -23.17
C GLU A 12 5.61 -12.89 -22.80
N LEU A 13 5.05 -14.09 -22.92
CA LEU A 13 3.67 -14.39 -22.50
C LEU A 13 3.47 -14.08 -21.02
N ARG A 14 4.39 -14.45 -20.14
CA ARG A 14 4.31 -14.14 -18.71
C ARG A 14 4.37 -12.63 -18.41
N TYR A 15 5.15 -11.87 -19.18
CA TYR A 15 5.20 -10.43 -19.04
C TYR A 15 3.90 -9.78 -19.49
N GLN A 16 3.30 -10.26 -20.60
CA GLN A 16 1.98 -9.78 -21.05
C GLN A 16 0.88 -10.12 -20.04
N ASP A 17 0.92 -11.31 -19.44
CA ASP A 17 0.01 -11.68 -18.34
C ASP A 17 0.17 -10.74 -17.12
N TYR A 18 1.42 -10.41 -16.74
CA TYR A 18 1.67 -9.42 -15.68
C TYR A 18 1.05 -8.06 -16.01
N LEU A 19 1.23 -7.57 -17.26
CA LEU A 19 0.65 -6.29 -17.68
C LEU A 19 -0.89 -6.32 -17.70
N ALA A 20 -1.49 -7.46 -18.05
CA ALA A 20 -2.94 -7.66 -18.07
C ALA A 20 -3.55 -7.88 -16.68
N THR A 21 -2.76 -8.44 -15.75
CA THR A 21 -3.26 -8.84 -14.44
C THR A 21 -3.08 -7.72 -13.41
N ASN A 22 -4.17 -7.35 -12.77
CA ASN A 22 -4.13 -6.61 -11.50
C ASN A 22 -4.33 -7.63 -10.36
N ASN A 23 -3.24 -8.15 -9.79
CA ASN A 23 -3.31 -9.09 -8.65
C ASN A 23 -3.75 -8.37 -7.36
N ARG A 24 -4.94 -7.77 -7.39
CA ARG A 24 -5.47 -6.95 -6.30
C ARG A 24 -5.64 -7.73 -5.00
N ARG A 25 -6.02 -9.02 -5.08
CA ARG A 25 -6.29 -9.81 -3.87
C ARG A 25 -5.06 -10.06 -3.02
N ALA A 26 -3.91 -10.37 -3.63
CA ALA A 26 -2.67 -10.56 -2.89
C ALA A 26 -2.18 -9.25 -2.26
N PHE A 27 -2.35 -8.11 -2.96
CA PHE A 27 -2.09 -6.78 -2.39
C PHE A 27 -3.01 -6.48 -1.20
N ASP A 28 -4.30 -6.77 -1.34
CA ASP A 28 -5.25 -6.59 -0.25
C ASP A 28 -4.86 -7.47 0.95
N GLY A 29 -4.50 -8.74 0.70
CA GLY A 29 -4.02 -9.62 1.77
C GLY A 29 -2.75 -9.11 2.46
N LEU A 30 -1.80 -8.60 1.69
CA LEU A 30 -0.57 -8.02 2.25
C LEU A 30 -0.87 -6.79 3.13
N ARG A 31 -1.82 -5.94 2.70
CA ARG A 31 -2.33 -4.84 3.53
C ARG A 31 -3.04 -5.32 4.78
N GLY A 32 -3.83 -6.40 4.67
CA GLY A 32 -4.50 -7.00 5.81
C GLY A 32 -3.53 -7.53 6.85
N LEU A 33 -2.51 -8.25 6.41
CA LEU A 33 -1.42 -8.72 7.26
C LEU A 33 -0.65 -7.55 7.90
N GLY A 34 -0.30 -6.55 7.10
CA GLY A 34 0.37 -5.33 7.60
C GLY A 34 -0.44 -4.63 8.67
N PHE A 35 -1.75 -4.49 8.49
CA PHE A 35 -2.62 -3.90 9.50
C PHE A 35 -2.65 -4.71 10.81
N LEU A 36 -2.78 -6.03 10.73
CA LEU A 36 -2.75 -6.88 11.91
C LEU A 36 -1.43 -6.74 12.68
N LEU A 37 -0.30 -6.69 11.98
CA LEU A 37 1.01 -6.47 12.59
C LEU A 37 1.13 -5.06 13.22
N VAL A 38 0.59 -4.02 12.59
CA VAL A 38 0.55 -2.67 13.17
C VAL A 38 -0.20 -2.64 14.50
N VAL A 39 -1.32 -3.37 14.61
CA VAL A 39 -2.05 -3.46 15.89
C VAL A 39 -1.14 -4.06 16.97
N THR A 40 -0.36 -5.10 16.68
CA THR A 40 0.56 -5.70 17.67
C THR A 40 1.61 -4.72 18.19
N ALA A 41 2.08 -3.79 17.35
CA ALA A 41 3.06 -2.77 17.75
C ALA A 41 2.58 -1.84 18.88
N HIS A 42 1.27 -1.73 19.04
CA HIS A 42 0.66 -0.83 20.02
C HIS A 42 0.14 -1.57 21.27
N VAL A 43 0.60 -2.81 21.48
CA VAL A 43 0.22 -3.67 22.63
C VAL A 43 1.45 -4.10 23.42
N PRO A 44 2.12 -3.16 24.14
CA PRO A 44 3.39 -3.42 24.79
C PRO A 44 3.31 -4.42 25.95
N SER A 45 2.12 -4.67 26.52
CA SER A 45 1.93 -5.65 27.58
C SER A 45 2.04 -7.11 27.13
N VAL A 46 2.12 -7.38 25.81
CA VAL A 46 2.25 -8.71 25.24
C VAL A 46 3.66 -8.88 24.67
N ARG A 47 4.60 -9.42 25.45
CA ARG A 47 6.01 -9.60 25.05
C ARG A 47 6.20 -10.33 23.73
N LEU A 48 5.32 -11.27 23.39
CA LEU A 48 5.39 -11.96 22.09
C LEU A 48 5.30 -10.97 20.92
N PHE A 49 4.56 -9.88 21.07
CA PHE A 49 4.38 -8.89 20.01
C PHE A 49 5.65 -8.04 19.78
N ASP A 50 6.52 -7.91 20.79
CA ASP A 50 7.81 -7.23 20.62
C ASP A 50 8.70 -7.94 19.59
N TYR A 51 8.65 -9.28 19.56
CA TYR A 51 9.39 -10.07 18.56
C TYR A 51 8.85 -9.92 17.14
N LEU A 52 7.59 -9.55 16.97
CA LEU A 52 6.98 -9.35 15.66
C LEU A 52 7.39 -8.02 15.01
N GLN A 53 7.97 -7.08 15.78
CA GLN A 53 8.35 -5.76 15.29
C GLN A 53 7.25 -5.11 14.43
N GLY A 54 6.01 -5.14 14.93
CA GLY A 54 4.81 -4.79 14.18
C GLY A 54 4.85 -3.39 13.55
N TRP A 55 5.62 -2.46 14.14
CA TRP A 55 5.86 -1.13 13.59
C TRP A 55 6.52 -1.17 12.20
N ALA A 56 7.35 -2.18 11.93
CA ALA A 56 8.02 -2.37 10.65
C ALA A 56 7.03 -2.65 9.51
N ALA A 57 5.82 -3.13 9.83
CA ALA A 57 4.78 -3.35 8.82
C ALA A 57 4.30 -2.07 8.12
N VAL A 58 4.53 -0.91 8.73
CA VAL A 58 4.23 0.39 8.09
C VAL A 58 5.03 0.57 6.80
N TRP A 59 6.28 0.08 6.75
CA TRP A 59 7.12 0.19 5.55
C TRP A 59 6.55 -0.55 4.34
N ILE A 60 5.83 -1.67 4.53
CA ILE A 60 5.19 -2.34 3.39
C ILE A 60 4.10 -1.45 2.76
N PHE A 61 3.35 -0.67 3.56
CA PHE A 61 2.36 0.27 3.02
C PHE A 61 3.03 1.39 2.21
N LEU A 62 4.16 1.93 2.70
CA LEU A 62 4.93 2.96 1.99
C LEU A 62 5.49 2.43 0.66
N VAL A 63 6.13 1.25 0.68
CA VAL A 63 6.63 0.58 -0.54
C VAL A 63 5.49 0.30 -1.52
N MET A 64 4.36 -0.23 -1.05
CA MET A 64 3.19 -0.48 -1.88
C MET A 64 2.61 0.80 -2.49
N SER A 65 2.62 1.90 -1.75
CA SER A 65 2.14 3.18 -2.22
C SER A 65 3.00 3.72 -3.36
N GLY A 66 4.33 3.68 -3.19
CA GLY A 66 5.29 4.06 -4.24
C GLY A 66 5.13 3.20 -5.49
N TYR A 67 5.05 1.87 -5.31
CA TYR A 67 4.83 0.93 -6.41
C TYR A 67 3.53 1.21 -7.18
N LEU A 68 2.40 1.27 -6.48
CA LEU A 68 1.10 1.41 -7.13
C LEU A 68 0.94 2.72 -7.90
N VAL A 69 1.43 3.82 -7.35
CA VAL A 69 1.33 5.13 -8.01
C VAL A 69 2.19 5.16 -9.26
N THR A 70 3.45 4.75 -9.14
CA THR A 70 4.39 4.77 -10.25
C THR A 70 3.98 3.81 -11.36
N MET A 71 3.52 2.60 -11.01
CA MET A 71 2.97 1.64 -11.97
C MET A 71 1.77 2.20 -12.73
N LEU A 72 0.79 2.78 -12.02
CA LEU A 72 -0.41 3.33 -12.65
C LEU A 72 -0.07 4.47 -13.62
N MET A 73 0.85 5.36 -13.25
CA MET A 73 1.29 6.46 -14.10
C MET A 73 2.07 5.96 -15.32
N THR A 74 2.98 5.01 -15.13
CA THR A 74 3.72 4.41 -16.24
C THR A 74 2.77 3.74 -17.25
N ARG A 75 1.77 3.02 -16.75
CA ARG A 75 0.76 2.38 -17.61
C ARG A 75 -0.16 3.39 -18.29
N GLU A 76 -0.56 4.48 -17.60
CA GLU A 76 -1.34 5.56 -18.21
C GLU A 76 -0.55 6.24 -19.33
N GLU A 77 0.73 6.57 -19.10
CA GLU A 77 1.61 7.16 -20.11
C GLU A 77 1.79 6.24 -21.33
N LYS A 78 2.06 4.95 -21.12
CA LYS A 78 2.18 3.97 -22.21
C LYS A 78 0.91 3.83 -23.04
N ARG A 79 -0.26 3.92 -22.40
CA ARG A 79 -1.55 3.74 -23.07
C ARG A 79 -2.05 4.98 -23.80
N VAL A 80 -1.82 6.17 -23.25
CA VAL A 80 -2.44 7.42 -23.71
C VAL A 80 -1.40 8.41 -24.24
N GLY A 81 -0.11 8.15 -24.07
CA GLY A 81 0.98 9.03 -24.44
C GLY A 81 1.18 10.23 -23.51
N ARG A 82 0.32 10.40 -22.51
CA ARG A 82 0.37 11.51 -21.53
C ARG A 82 -0.20 11.08 -20.20
N ILE A 83 0.15 11.81 -19.14
CA ILE A 83 -0.40 11.60 -17.80
C ILE A 83 -1.32 12.78 -17.46
N ALA A 84 -2.54 12.46 -17.02
CA ALA A 84 -3.50 13.44 -16.54
C ALA A 84 -3.30 13.67 -15.04
N PHE A 85 -2.26 14.41 -14.63
CA PHE A 85 -1.93 14.65 -13.21
C PHE A 85 -3.11 15.21 -12.42
N GLY A 86 -3.87 16.16 -12.96
CA GLY A 86 -5.07 16.68 -12.29
C GLY A 86 -6.10 15.59 -11.99
N ALA A 87 -6.35 14.71 -12.96
CA ALA A 87 -7.25 13.58 -12.75
C ALA A 87 -6.70 12.57 -11.71
N PHE A 88 -5.40 12.34 -11.72
CA PHE A 88 -4.74 11.53 -10.70
C PHE A 88 -4.92 12.13 -9.31
N LEU A 89 -4.63 13.42 -9.11
CA LEU A 89 -4.76 14.10 -7.82
C LEU A 89 -6.22 14.11 -7.33
N VAL A 90 -7.19 14.36 -8.20
CA VAL A 90 -8.62 14.28 -7.86
C VAL A 90 -9.00 12.88 -7.38
N ARG A 91 -8.57 11.82 -8.08
CA ARG A 91 -8.83 10.43 -7.66
C ARG A 91 -8.21 10.12 -6.30
N ARG A 92 -7.00 10.64 -6.00
CA ARG A 92 -6.32 10.44 -4.71
C ARG A 92 -6.97 11.25 -3.60
N PHE A 93 -7.32 12.49 -3.87
CA PHE A 93 -8.04 13.35 -2.92
C PHE A 93 -9.31 12.66 -2.42
N PHE A 94 -10.20 12.28 -3.31
CA PHE A 94 -11.48 11.66 -2.94
C PHE A 94 -11.34 10.25 -2.34
N ARG A 95 -10.20 9.62 -2.49
CA ARG A 95 -9.89 8.34 -1.85
C ARG A 95 -9.40 8.49 -0.42
N ILE A 96 -8.63 9.53 -0.11
CA ILE A 96 -7.87 9.66 1.13
C ILE A 96 -8.48 10.71 2.05
N VAL A 97 -8.67 11.91 1.54
CA VAL A 97 -8.98 13.09 2.33
C VAL A 97 -10.31 13.00 3.09
N PRO A 98 -11.42 12.56 2.50
CA PRO A 98 -12.69 12.52 3.25
C PRO A 98 -12.64 11.59 4.47
N SER A 99 -12.03 10.41 4.33
CA SER A 99 -11.88 9.47 5.45
C SER A 99 -10.88 9.96 6.49
N TYR A 100 -9.82 10.67 6.06
CA TYR A 100 -8.84 11.28 6.96
C TYR A 100 -9.48 12.38 7.82
N TRP A 101 -10.24 13.29 7.22
CA TRP A 101 -10.96 14.34 7.97
C TRP A 101 -12.03 13.77 8.88
N MET A 102 -12.72 12.71 8.47
CA MET A 102 -13.65 12.02 9.35
C MET A 102 -12.92 11.40 10.56
N ALA A 103 -11.74 10.82 10.36
CA ALA A 103 -10.95 10.31 11.48
C ALA A 103 -10.55 11.46 12.43
N ILE A 104 -10.06 12.60 11.93
CA ILE A 104 -9.78 13.78 12.76
C ILE A 104 -11.01 14.18 13.59
N LEU A 105 -12.18 14.24 12.96
CA LEU A 105 -13.44 14.56 13.65
C LEU A 105 -13.75 13.55 14.78
N LEU A 106 -13.58 12.25 14.51
CA LEU A 106 -13.84 11.20 15.50
C LEU A 106 -12.85 11.28 16.67
N TYR A 107 -11.56 11.55 16.42
CA TYR A 107 -10.57 11.77 17.48
C TYR A 107 -10.87 13.02 18.28
N TRP A 108 -11.24 14.11 17.62
CA TRP A 108 -11.67 15.33 18.28
C TRP A 108 -12.86 15.11 19.21
N LEU A 109 -13.91 14.44 18.70
CA LEU A 109 -15.09 14.10 19.50
C LEU A 109 -14.74 13.19 20.68
N ALA A 110 -13.87 12.20 20.47
CA ALA A 110 -13.45 11.30 21.53
C ALA A 110 -12.67 12.02 22.63
N CYS A 111 -11.72 12.89 22.27
CA CYS A 111 -10.97 13.70 23.24
C CYS A 111 -11.87 14.72 23.97
N TYR A 112 -12.90 15.24 23.31
CA TYR A 112 -13.84 16.18 23.92
C TYR A 112 -14.82 15.49 24.88
N ALA A 113 -15.40 14.36 24.46
CA ALA A 113 -16.55 13.74 25.11
C ALA A 113 -16.20 12.63 26.12
N LEU A 114 -15.07 11.93 25.92
CA LEU A 114 -14.70 10.76 26.73
C LEU A 114 -13.76 11.18 27.87
N PRO A 115 -14.21 11.13 29.17
CA PRO A 115 -13.41 11.59 30.32
C PRO A 115 -11.95 11.05 30.30
N PRO A 116 -11.68 9.77 30.00
CA PRO A 116 -10.30 9.27 30.01
C PRO A 116 -9.42 9.83 28.90
N LEU A 117 -9.99 10.49 27.89
CA LEU A 117 -9.24 11.09 26.77
C LEU A 117 -9.20 12.63 26.84
N GLN A 118 -9.88 13.25 27.81
CA GLN A 118 -9.93 14.70 27.92
C GLN A 118 -8.55 15.32 28.19
N GLU A 119 -7.63 14.60 28.83
CA GLU A 119 -6.24 15.04 28.99
C GLU A 119 -5.49 15.23 27.68
N GLU A 120 -5.87 14.50 26.63
CA GLU A 120 -5.31 14.63 25.28
C GLU A 120 -5.90 15.81 24.50
N TYR A 121 -7.04 16.36 24.92
CA TYR A 121 -7.76 17.39 24.17
C TYR A 121 -6.94 18.65 23.90
N PRO A 122 -6.26 19.29 24.90
CA PRO A 122 -5.45 20.48 24.65
C PRO A 122 -4.33 20.21 23.65
N ARG A 123 -3.64 19.07 23.79
CA ARG A 123 -2.56 18.64 22.89
C ARG A 123 -3.08 18.38 21.47
N PHE A 124 -4.23 17.73 21.33
CA PHE A 124 -4.87 17.50 20.04
C PHE A 124 -5.24 18.82 19.36
N MET A 125 -5.82 19.77 20.09
CA MET A 125 -6.22 21.09 19.56
C MET A 125 -5.02 21.92 19.09
N THR A 126 -3.91 21.90 19.83
CA THR A 126 -2.67 22.58 19.40
C THR A 126 -2.15 22.02 18.08
N ARG A 127 -2.32 20.72 17.82
CA ARG A 127 -1.84 20.02 16.63
C ARG A 127 -2.86 19.97 15.48
N LEU A 128 -4.10 20.31 15.74
CA LEU A 128 -5.19 20.26 14.78
C LEU A 128 -4.88 21.02 13.47
N PRO A 129 -4.26 22.21 13.47
CA PRO A 129 -3.89 22.89 12.22
C PRO A 129 -2.94 22.06 11.34
N ALA A 130 -1.95 21.40 11.95
CA ALA A 130 -1.01 20.54 11.24
C ALA A 130 -1.70 19.28 10.69
N TYR A 131 -2.63 18.68 11.46
CA TYR A 131 -3.43 17.56 10.97
C TYR A 131 -4.29 17.96 9.78
N LEU A 132 -4.98 19.09 9.85
CA LEU A 132 -5.79 19.60 8.73
C LEU A 132 -4.95 19.93 7.49
N ALA A 133 -3.70 20.38 7.68
CA ALA A 133 -2.74 20.67 6.62
C ALA A 133 -2.01 19.43 6.08
N PHE A 134 -2.33 18.22 6.55
CA PHE A 134 -1.64 16.97 6.22
C PHE A 134 -0.14 16.97 6.56
N MET A 135 0.20 17.61 7.68
CA MET A 135 1.56 17.72 8.23
C MET A 135 1.66 17.14 9.65
N PRO A 136 1.03 15.98 9.96
CA PRO A 136 1.05 15.43 11.31
C PRO A 136 2.47 15.08 11.78
N GLU A 137 3.38 14.73 10.88
CA GLU A 137 4.77 14.41 11.17
C GLU A 137 5.59 15.59 11.72
N TYR A 138 5.12 16.81 11.53
CA TYR A 138 5.75 18.02 12.08
C TYR A 138 5.04 18.55 13.33
N ALA A 139 3.95 17.92 13.73
CA ALA A 139 3.14 18.35 14.87
C ALA A 139 3.61 17.74 16.20
N ASP A 140 4.22 16.54 16.15
CA ASP A 140 4.57 15.77 17.33
C ASP A 140 6.01 16.04 17.80
N THR A 141 6.33 17.31 18.07
CA THR A 141 7.67 17.73 18.51
C THR A 141 7.93 17.49 20.01
N ASP A 142 6.88 17.37 20.80
CA ASP A 142 6.89 17.28 22.27
C ASP A 142 6.31 15.96 22.80
N GLY A 143 6.35 14.92 22.00
CA GLY A 143 5.89 13.57 22.33
C GLY A 143 4.67 13.11 21.53
N TYR A 144 4.31 11.84 21.73
CA TYR A 144 3.23 11.20 20.98
C TYR A 144 1.87 11.77 21.35
N SER A 145 1.04 12.02 20.33
CA SER A 145 -0.39 12.29 20.50
C SER A 145 -1.23 11.07 20.16
N ILE A 146 -2.51 11.12 20.50
CA ILE A 146 -3.46 10.05 20.17
C ILE A 146 -3.60 9.82 18.65
N PHE A 147 -3.21 10.77 17.79
CA PHE A 147 -3.31 10.70 16.33
C PHE A 147 -1.95 10.68 15.63
N THR A 148 -0.87 10.42 16.35
CA THR A 148 0.52 10.40 15.81
C THR A 148 0.69 9.49 14.60
N HIS A 149 0.05 8.31 14.58
CA HIS A 149 0.17 7.35 13.47
C HIS A 149 -0.24 7.93 12.10
N ALA A 150 -0.93 9.06 12.06
CA ALA A 150 -1.30 9.75 10.83
C ALA A 150 -0.10 10.32 10.04
N TRP A 151 1.12 10.32 10.61
CA TRP A 151 2.34 10.78 9.92
C TRP A 151 2.56 10.09 8.57
N THR A 152 2.18 8.82 8.44
CA THR A 152 2.29 8.06 7.20
C THR A 152 1.41 8.61 6.08
N VAL A 153 0.22 9.12 6.43
CA VAL A 153 -0.70 9.76 5.48
C VAL A 153 -0.10 11.07 4.96
N GLY A 154 0.57 11.84 5.85
CA GLY A 154 1.29 13.05 5.47
C GLY A 154 2.41 12.76 4.47
N VAL A 155 3.25 11.75 4.73
CA VAL A 155 4.31 11.28 3.80
C VAL A 155 3.70 10.86 2.46
N GLU A 156 2.65 10.05 2.48
CA GLU A 156 2.01 9.53 1.29
C GLU A 156 1.42 10.63 0.40
N LEU A 157 0.74 11.61 0.99
CA LEU A 157 0.14 12.72 0.24
C LEU A 157 1.20 13.64 -0.37
N LYS A 158 2.28 13.97 0.35
CA LYS A 158 3.40 14.75 -0.18
C LYS A 158 4.09 14.02 -1.32
N PHE A 159 4.30 12.71 -1.18
CA PHE A 159 4.82 11.89 -2.27
C PHE A 159 3.93 11.99 -3.51
N TYR A 160 2.60 11.87 -3.38
CA TYR A 160 1.68 11.96 -4.53
C TYR A 160 1.67 13.34 -5.19
N LEU A 161 1.84 14.38 -4.40
CA LEU A 161 1.83 15.74 -4.91
C LEU A 161 3.13 16.13 -5.64
N LEU A 162 4.27 15.68 -5.12
CA LEU A 162 5.59 16.17 -5.55
C LEU A 162 6.29 15.18 -6.50
N PHE A 163 6.42 13.91 -6.11
CA PHE A 163 7.30 12.99 -6.81
C PHE A 163 6.84 12.64 -8.24
N PRO A 164 5.58 12.20 -8.48
CA PRO A 164 5.18 11.84 -9.82
C PRO A 164 5.22 13.00 -10.83
N PRO A 165 4.75 14.22 -10.50
CA PRO A 165 4.90 15.35 -11.42
C PRO A 165 6.35 15.61 -11.76
N VAL A 166 7.25 15.70 -10.78
CA VAL A 166 8.67 15.94 -11.01
C VAL A 166 9.25 14.84 -11.90
N LEU A 167 9.05 13.58 -11.54
CA LEU A 167 9.64 12.45 -12.26
C LEU A 167 9.14 12.33 -13.71
N PHE A 168 7.82 12.42 -13.92
CA PHE A 168 7.23 12.14 -15.22
C PHE A 168 7.17 13.35 -16.15
N LEU A 169 7.16 14.58 -15.62
CA LEU A 169 7.24 15.79 -16.45
C LEU A 169 8.66 16.08 -16.89
N MET A 170 9.65 15.90 -15.99
CA MET A 170 11.04 16.26 -16.28
C MET A 170 11.78 15.16 -17.05
N LEU A 171 11.45 13.89 -16.83
CA LEU A 171 12.17 12.78 -17.41
C LEU A 171 11.25 11.93 -18.30
N LYS A 172 11.66 11.72 -19.56
CA LYS A 172 10.89 10.90 -20.53
C LYS A 172 11.42 9.47 -20.63
N ASN A 173 12.71 9.28 -20.39
CA ASN A 173 13.36 7.98 -20.50
C ASN A 173 13.22 7.18 -19.19
N ALA A 174 12.81 5.92 -19.29
CA ALA A 174 12.59 5.03 -18.14
C ALA A 174 13.86 4.79 -17.31
N ASN A 175 15.03 4.69 -17.96
CA ASN A 175 16.29 4.49 -17.25
C ASN A 175 16.69 5.73 -16.45
N TRP A 176 16.49 6.93 -17.00
CA TRP A 176 16.72 8.17 -16.26
C TRP A 176 15.74 8.33 -15.09
N ARG A 177 14.49 7.93 -15.26
CA ARG A 177 13.52 7.88 -14.13
C ARG A 177 14.01 6.96 -13.03
N PHE A 178 14.47 5.77 -13.39
CA PHE A 178 15.02 4.81 -12.41
C PHE A 178 16.25 5.39 -11.72
N ALA A 179 17.22 5.91 -12.47
CA ALA A 179 18.44 6.50 -11.92
C ALA A 179 18.13 7.68 -10.98
N ALA A 180 17.25 8.62 -11.38
CA ALA A 180 16.85 9.75 -10.55
C ALA A 180 16.15 9.30 -9.27
N THR A 181 15.30 8.27 -9.34
CA THR A 181 14.62 7.68 -8.17
C THR A 181 15.62 7.01 -7.23
N ALA A 182 16.62 6.30 -7.77
CA ALA A 182 17.68 5.66 -6.99
C ALA A 182 18.57 6.71 -6.30
N ILE A 183 18.96 7.77 -7.02
CA ILE A 183 19.72 8.89 -6.44
C ILE A 183 18.93 9.58 -5.31
N ALA A 184 17.65 9.84 -5.54
CA ALA A 184 16.79 10.44 -4.51
C ALA A 184 16.69 9.53 -3.27
N ALA A 185 16.53 8.21 -3.45
CA ALA A 185 16.50 7.25 -2.35
C ALA A 185 17.81 7.25 -1.57
N ALA A 186 18.96 7.27 -2.26
CA ALA A 186 20.27 7.34 -1.62
C ALA A 186 20.49 8.66 -0.85
N LEU A 187 20.00 9.78 -1.38
CA LEU A 187 20.08 11.07 -0.70
C LEU A 187 19.21 11.12 0.57
N PHE A 188 18.02 10.54 0.53
CA PHE A 188 17.16 10.43 1.71
C PHE A 188 17.78 9.50 2.77
N ASP A 189 18.33 8.37 2.35
CA ASP A 189 19.04 7.48 3.26
C ASP A 189 20.27 8.16 3.90
N ALA A 190 21.08 8.84 3.10
CA ALA A 190 22.25 9.58 3.61
C ALA A 190 21.89 10.71 4.59
N HIS A 191 20.67 11.25 4.50
CA HIS A 191 20.16 12.25 5.44
C HIS A 191 19.91 11.64 6.84
N GLY A 192 19.54 10.36 6.93
CA GLY A 192 19.41 9.58 8.16
C GLY A 192 18.29 10.00 9.11
N ALA A 193 17.41 10.93 8.73
CA ALA A 193 16.25 11.27 9.54
C ALA A 193 15.11 10.29 9.29
N PHE A 194 14.35 9.95 10.32
CA PHE A 194 13.22 9.00 10.25
C PHE A 194 12.25 9.27 9.08
N LEU A 195 11.90 10.54 8.85
CA LEU A 195 11.03 10.91 7.73
C LEU A 195 11.70 10.73 6.37
N ALA A 196 13.00 10.98 6.28
CA ALA A 196 13.77 10.74 5.06
C ALA A 196 13.78 9.26 4.70
N GLU A 197 13.97 8.38 5.70
CA GLU A 197 13.88 6.94 5.54
C GLU A 197 12.49 6.45 5.08
N ALA A 198 11.43 7.09 5.57
CA ALA A 198 10.07 6.80 5.10
C ALA A 198 9.89 7.13 3.61
N TYR A 199 10.44 8.25 3.13
CA TYR A 199 10.47 8.57 1.69
C TYR A 199 11.34 7.60 0.92
N CYS A 200 12.48 7.16 1.47
CA CYS A 200 13.31 6.11 0.88
C CYS A 200 12.49 4.85 0.59
N ALA A 201 11.68 4.37 1.56
CA ALA A 201 10.82 3.20 1.36
C ALA A 201 9.80 3.40 0.22
N VAL A 202 9.18 4.58 0.12
CA VAL A 202 8.26 4.89 -0.98
C VAL A 202 8.98 4.86 -2.33
N LEU A 203 10.22 5.39 -2.40
CA LEU A 203 11.04 5.39 -3.61
C LEU A 203 11.49 3.99 -4.01
N PHE A 204 11.79 3.09 -3.08
CA PHE A 204 12.05 1.68 -3.36
C PHE A 204 10.86 1.02 -4.06
N GLY A 205 9.64 1.31 -3.61
CA GLY A 205 8.43 0.88 -4.30
C GLY A 205 8.30 1.44 -5.73
N ALA A 206 8.64 2.72 -5.91
CA ALA A 206 8.66 3.35 -7.24
C ALA A 206 9.70 2.72 -8.17
N MET A 207 10.91 2.41 -7.67
CA MET A 207 11.96 1.70 -8.41
C MET A 207 11.49 0.31 -8.85
N LEU A 208 10.82 -0.42 -7.96
CA LEU A 208 10.23 -1.72 -8.30
C LEU A 208 9.24 -1.60 -9.45
N ALA A 209 8.35 -0.60 -9.42
CA ALA A 209 7.39 -0.35 -10.50
C ALA A 209 8.09 -0.02 -11.82
N LEU A 210 9.05 0.90 -11.81
CA LEU A 210 9.82 1.27 -13.00
C LEU A 210 10.55 0.06 -13.60
N SER A 211 11.07 -0.84 -12.77
CA SER A 211 11.71 -2.08 -13.21
C SER A 211 10.71 -3.05 -13.83
N LEU A 212 9.62 -3.36 -13.11
CA LEU A 212 8.63 -4.35 -13.56
C LEU A 212 7.87 -3.91 -14.83
N GLU A 213 7.75 -2.62 -15.07
CA GLU A 213 7.11 -2.09 -16.28
C GLU A 213 8.03 -2.12 -17.53
N GLN A 214 9.27 -2.63 -17.40
CA GLN A 214 10.21 -2.86 -18.51
C GLN A 214 10.44 -4.37 -18.68
N PRO A 215 10.48 -4.91 -19.92
CA PRO A 215 10.67 -6.36 -20.15
C PRO A 215 11.95 -6.91 -19.50
N GLY A 216 13.08 -6.19 -19.63
CA GLY A 216 14.36 -6.57 -19.03
C GLY A 216 14.33 -6.54 -17.50
N GLY A 217 13.71 -5.51 -16.91
CA GLY A 217 13.54 -5.40 -15.46
C GLY A 217 12.61 -6.48 -14.92
N TYR A 218 11.50 -6.77 -15.60
CA TYR A 218 10.61 -7.88 -15.24
C TYR A 218 11.34 -9.23 -15.26
N ALA A 219 12.13 -9.50 -16.31
CA ALA A 219 12.91 -10.73 -16.41
C ALA A 219 13.95 -10.85 -15.28
N PHE A 220 14.64 -9.75 -14.95
CA PHE A 220 15.59 -9.69 -13.85
C PHE A 220 14.92 -9.97 -12.49
N ILE A 221 13.82 -9.27 -12.17
CA ILE A 221 13.06 -9.47 -10.92
C ILE A 221 12.50 -10.89 -10.84
N THR A 222 11.98 -11.43 -11.96
CA THR A 222 11.49 -12.81 -12.01
C THR A 222 12.59 -13.82 -11.69
N LYS A 223 13.81 -13.59 -12.22
CA LYS A 223 14.97 -14.45 -11.91
C LYS A 223 15.37 -14.33 -10.43
N LEU A 224 15.43 -13.11 -9.89
CA LEU A 224 15.79 -12.83 -8.49
C LEU A 224 14.80 -13.46 -7.50
N THR A 225 13.51 -13.46 -7.83
CA THR A 225 12.44 -13.98 -6.98
C THR A 225 12.15 -15.46 -7.20
N ARG A 226 12.80 -16.12 -8.18
CA ARG A 226 12.61 -17.55 -8.48
C ARG A 226 13.36 -18.44 -7.48
N VAL A 227 12.91 -18.36 -6.24
CA VAL A 227 13.47 -19.10 -5.09
C VAL A 227 12.34 -19.81 -4.33
N PRO A 228 12.65 -20.87 -3.57
CA PRO A 228 11.67 -21.51 -2.68
C PRO A 228 11.11 -20.53 -1.65
N ALA A 229 9.86 -20.74 -1.22
CA ALA A 229 9.17 -19.87 -0.26
C ALA A 229 9.90 -19.74 1.10
N VAL A 230 10.78 -20.70 1.43
CA VAL A 230 11.62 -20.60 2.63
C VAL A 230 12.57 -19.41 2.60
N VAL A 231 13.02 -18.97 1.41
CA VAL A 231 13.96 -17.84 1.29
C VAL A 231 13.31 -16.51 1.72
N PRO A 232 12.16 -16.07 1.19
CA PRO A 232 11.51 -14.87 1.69
C PRO A 232 11.12 -14.97 3.17
N LEU A 233 10.76 -16.16 3.67
CA LEU A 233 10.50 -16.36 5.10
C LEU A 233 11.77 -16.19 5.93
N ALA A 234 12.89 -16.75 5.51
CA ALA A 234 14.20 -16.57 6.17
C ALA A 234 14.64 -15.10 6.17
N LEU A 235 14.38 -14.36 5.08
CA LEU A 235 14.66 -12.93 5.02
C LEU A 235 13.81 -12.14 6.03
N ILE A 236 12.53 -12.50 6.21
CA ILE A 236 11.68 -11.88 7.24
C ILE A 236 12.26 -12.16 8.63
N VAL A 237 12.55 -13.42 8.95
CA VAL A 237 13.08 -13.80 10.26
C VAL A 237 14.42 -13.11 10.52
N GLY A 238 15.34 -13.11 9.54
CA GLY A 238 16.62 -12.41 9.64
C GLY A 238 16.46 -10.90 9.83
N LEU A 239 15.51 -10.28 9.13
CA LEU A 239 15.18 -8.86 9.32
C LEU A 239 14.65 -8.59 10.73
N LEU A 240 13.68 -9.37 11.21
CA LEU A 240 13.12 -9.23 12.56
C LEU A 240 14.22 -9.38 13.62
N ALA A 241 15.13 -10.34 13.46
CA ALA A 241 16.28 -10.49 14.33
C ALA A 241 17.22 -9.27 14.26
N LEU A 242 17.49 -8.75 13.05
CA LEU A 242 18.33 -7.58 12.86
C LEU A 242 17.75 -6.33 13.51
N LEU A 243 16.43 -6.14 13.44
CA LEU A 243 15.74 -4.99 14.02
C LEU A 243 15.78 -4.96 15.56
N HIS A 244 16.05 -6.09 16.22
CA HIS A 244 16.31 -6.14 17.67
C HIS A 244 17.63 -5.49 18.08
N PHE A 245 18.59 -5.39 17.15
CA PHE A 245 19.89 -4.76 17.39
C PHE A 245 19.94 -3.29 16.95
N GLY A 246 18.82 -2.72 16.57
CA GLY A 246 18.66 -1.33 16.16
C GLY A 246 17.91 -1.16 14.85
N GLU A 247 17.47 0.05 14.61
CA GLU A 247 16.73 0.40 13.41
C GLU A 247 17.63 0.29 12.17
N ARG A 248 17.12 -0.33 11.12
CA ARG A 248 17.80 -0.59 9.84
C ARG A 248 16.82 -0.32 8.70
N PHE A 249 16.43 0.93 8.53
CA PHE A 249 15.34 1.34 7.64
C PHE A 249 15.61 0.99 6.18
N MET A 250 16.81 1.16 5.67
CA MET A 250 17.14 0.77 4.31
C MET A 250 17.00 -0.75 4.11
N ALA A 251 17.52 -1.57 5.03
CA ALA A 251 17.36 -3.02 4.97
C ALA A 251 15.87 -3.41 5.02
N LEU A 252 15.09 -2.72 5.86
CA LEU A 252 13.65 -2.90 5.98
C LEU A 252 12.95 -2.57 4.65
N ALA A 253 13.23 -1.41 4.06
CA ALA A 253 12.67 -1.01 2.76
C ALA A 253 13.03 -2.00 1.64
N ALA A 254 14.29 -2.46 1.60
CA ALA A 254 14.77 -3.44 0.61
C ALA A 254 14.06 -4.79 0.75
N VAL A 255 13.96 -5.33 1.97
CA VAL A 255 13.27 -6.61 2.24
C VAL A 255 11.78 -6.48 1.92
N MET A 256 11.10 -5.40 2.35
CA MET A 256 9.69 -5.18 2.03
C MET A 256 9.46 -5.05 0.52
N THR A 257 10.37 -4.42 -0.20
CA THR A 257 10.32 -4.33 -1.67
C THR A 257 10.51 -5.70 -2.32
N TYR A 258 11.45 -6.51 -1.82
CA TYR A 258 11.65 -7.88 -2.29
C TYR A 258 10.42 -8.76 -2.04
N LEU A 259 9.81 -8.68 -0.86
CA LEU A 259 8.57 -9.41 -0.53
C LEU A 259 7.41 -9.01 -1.43
N LEU A 260 7.28 -7.71 -1.71
CA LEU A 260 6.29 -7.21 -2.65
C LEU A 260 6.55 -7.74 -4.06
N ALA A 261 7.80 -7.68 -4.55
CA ALA A 261 8.20 -8.22 -5.84
C ALA A 261 7.91 -9.72 -5.94
N TYR A 262 8.27 -10.50 -4.91
CA TYR A 262 7.98 -11.94 -4.84
C TYR A 262 6.48 -12.21 -4.93
N THR A 263 5.67 -11.45 -4.21
CA THR A 263 4.20 -11.58 -4.20
C THR A 263 3.58 -11.26 -5.57
N ILE A 264 4.17 -10.30 -6.30
CA ILE A 264 3.68 -9.88 -7.63
C ILE A 264 3.99 -10.92 -8.70
N VAL A 265 5.21 -11.45 -8.67
CA VAL A 265 5.78 -12.20 -9.81
C VAL A 265 5.66 -13.71 -9.61
N GLN A 266 5.62 -14.21 -8.35
CA GLN A 266 5.60 -15.63 -8.07
C GLN A 266 4.24 -16.14 -7.61
N GLU A 267 3.75 -17.19 -8.26
CA GLU A 267 2.65 -17.99 -7.76
C GLU A 267 3.17 -18.98 -6.71
N SER A 268 2.96 -18.71 -5.44
CA SER A 268 3.53 -19.46 -4.33
C SER A 268 2.50 -19.75 -3.23
N ALA A 269 2.87 -20.57 -2.25
CA ALA A 269 2.06 -20.78 -1.06
C ALA A 269 1.81 -19.46 -0.32
N VAL A 270 2.78 -18.53 -0.32
CA VAL A 270 2.65 -17.19 0.27
C VAL A 270 1.55 -16.40 -0.43
N SER A 271 1.57 -16.33 -1.78
CA SER A 271 0.53 -15.61 -2.52
C SER A 271 -0.86 -16.23 -2.34
N ARG A 272 -0.97 -17.55 -2.18
CA ARG A 272 -2.24 -18.23 -1.85
C ARG A 272 -2.76 -17.85 -0.47
N VAL A 273 -1.91 -17.78 0.55
CA VAL A 273 -2.29 -17.31 1.90
C VAL A 273 -2.75 -15.86 1.85
N LEU A 274 -2.04 -15.00 1.13
CA LEU A 274 -2.41 -13.58 0.99
C LEU A 274 -3.73 -13.39 0.22
N THR A 275 -4.14 -14.34 -0.61
CA THR A 275 -5.45 -14.28 -1.30
C THR A 275 -6.61 -14.83 -0.45
N TRP A 276 -6.36 -15.26 0.80
CA TRP A 276 -7.38 -15.72 1.72
C TRP A 276 -8.42 -14.62 1.99
N ARG A 277 -9.71 -14.98 1.80
CA ARG A 277 -10.80 -13.99 1.77
C ARG A 277 -10.89 -13.08 3.00
N PRO A 278 -10.80 -13.58 4.25
CA PRO A 278 -10.85 -12.71 5.43
C PRO A 278 -9.69 -11.73 5.48
N LEU A 279 -8.48 -12.17 5.14
CA LEU A 279 -7.29 -11.31 5.13
C LEU A 279 -7.40 -10.22 4.05
N ALA A 280 -7.81 -10.59 2.85
CA ALA A 280 -8.06 -9.63 1.77
C ALA A 280 -9.20 -8.65 2.10
N TYR A 281 -10.23 -9.11 2.82
CA TYR A 281 -11.32 -8.25 3.30
C TYR A 281 -10.80 -7.18 4.26
N ILE A 282 -10.01 -7.55 5.28
CA ILE A 282 -9.37 -6.61 6.19
C ILE A 282 -8.50 -5.62 5.41
N GLY A 283 -7.70 -6.12 4.46
CA GLY A 283 -6.83 -5.29 3.65
C GLY A 283 -7.54 -4.26 2.78
N GLN A 284 -8.71 -4.58 2.26
CA GLN A 284 -9.53 -3.61 1.52
C GLN A 284 -10.04 -2.46 2.40
N ARG A 285 -10.14 -2.68 3.71
CA ARG A 285 -10.57 -1.72 4.73
C ARG A 285 -9.39 -1.17 5.53
N SER A 286 -8.18 -1.61 5.22
CA SER A 286 -6.98 -1.29 6.00
C SER A 286 -6.74 0.20 6.16
N TYR A 287 -7.14 1.04 5.21
CA TYR A 287 -6.98 2.49 5.33
C TYR A 287 -7.84 3.07 6.47
N GLY A 288 -9.16 2.82 6.44
CA GLY A 288 -10.05 3.24 7.52
C GLY A 288 -9.70 2.58 8.86
N ALA A 289 -9.38 1.27 8.84
CA ALA A 289 -8.96 0.53 10.03
C ALA A 289 -7.67 1.10 10.61
N TYR A 290 -6.67 1.45 9.78
CA TYR A 290 -5.44 2.11 10.20
C TYR A 290 -5.69 3.48 10.82
N LEU A 291 -6.59 4.28 10.25
CA LEU A 291 -6.94 5.58 10.84
C LEU A 291 -7.60 5.45 12.22
N LEU A 292 -8.38 4.40 12.46
CA LEU A 292 -9.21 4.26 13.66
C LEU A 292 -8.63 3.31 14.72
N HIS A 293 -7.62 2.49 14.39
CA HIS A 293 -7.16 1.43 15.30
C HIS A 293 -6.64 1.96 16.64
N PHE A 294 -5.95 3.09 16.65
CA PHE A 294 -5.37 3.63 17.87
C PHE A 294 -6.47 4.10 18.84
N LEU A 295 -7.53 4.73 18.31
CA LEU A 295 -8.70 5.09 19.10
C LEU A 295 -9.42 3.84 19.65
N ALA A 296 -9.60 2.82 18.80
CA ALA A 296 -10.21 1.55 19.20
C ALA A 296 -9.37 0.82 20.25
N LEU A 297 -8.05 0.82 20.12
CA LEU A 297 -7.14 0.21 21.08
C LEU A 297 -7.14 0.95 22.43
N ARG A 298 -7.10 2.28 22.41
CA ARG A 298 -7.22 3.09 23.64
C ARG A 298 -8.54 2.82 24.35
N THR A 299 -9.64 2.70 23.64
CA THR A 299 -10.94 2.30 24.21
C THR A 299 -10.86 0.89 24.82
N GLY A 300 -10.20 -0.06 24.17
CA GLY A 300 -9.95 -1.38 24.73
C GLY A 300 -9.17 -1.34 26.05
N TYR A 301 -8.11 -0.53 26.11
CA TYR A 301 -7.34 -0.35 27.36
C TYR A 301 -8.13 0.31 28.48
N MET A 302 -9.06 1.21 28.17
CA MET A 302 -9.97 1.78 29.17
C MET A 302 -10.88 0.72 29.80
N ILE A 303 -11.28 -0.28 29.02
CA ILE A 303 -12.20 -1.35 29.47
C ILE A 303 -11.44 -2.47 30.20
N PHE A 304 -10.31 -2.91 29.67
CA PHE A 304 -9.61 -4.12 30.14
C PHE A 304 -8.34 -3.82 30.95
N GLY A 305 -7.88 -2.55 30.96
CA GLY A 305 -6.58 -2.15 31.53
C GLY A 305 -5.41 -2.43 30.57
N ASN A 306 -4.22 -2.00 30.98
CA ASN A 306 -2.99 -2.10 30.17
C ASN A 306 -1.83 -2.81 30.90
N VAL A 307 -2.06 -3.40 32.04
CA VAL A 307 -1.01 -3.86 32.98
C VAL A 307 -0.60 -5.32 32.72
N SER A 308 -1.49 -6.14 32.17
CA SER A 308 -1.23 -7.59 31.99
C SER A 308 -1.25 -8.01 30.52
N THR A 309 -0.60 -9.14 30.24
CA THR A 309 -0.68 -9.79 28.92
C THR A 309 -2.12 -10.10 28.53
N THR A 310 -2.95 -10.56 29.47
CA THR A 310 -4.36 -10.86 29.21
C THR A 310 -5.13 -9.58 28.84
N SER A 311 -4.97 -8.49 29.57
CA SER A 311 -5.63 -7.23 29.25
C SER A 311 -5.18 -6.68 27.89
N GLY A 312 -3.90 -6.81 27.55
CA GLY A 312 -3.38 -6.42 26.24
C GLY A 312 -3.97 -7.25 25.09
N LEU A 313 -4.07 -8.57 25.25
CA LEU A 313 -4.70 -9.43 24.25
C LEU A 313 -6.20 -9.12 24.09
N LEU A 314 -6.91 -8.86 25.18
CA LEU A 314 -8.31 -8.44 25.14
C LEU A 314 -8.47 -7.09 24.44
N ALA A 315 -7.60 -6.12 24.74
CA ALA A 315 -7.62 -4.80 24.08
C ALA A 315 -7.30 -4.92 22.58
N ALA A 316 -6.34 -5.76 22.18
CA ALA A 316 -6.04 -6.04 20.78
C ALA A 316 -7.22 -6.70 20.05
N GLY A 317 -7.83 -7.71 20.66
CA GLY A 317 -9.04 -8.36 20.13
C GLY A 317 -10.20 -7.38 19.97
N PHE A 318 -10.44 -6.57 20.99
CA PHE A 318 -11.45 -5.50 20.98
C PHE A 318 -11.15 -4.46 19.87
N CYS A 319 -9.90 -4.06 19.72
CA CYS A 319 -9.47 -3.17 18.64
C CYS A 319 -9.88 -3.73 17.27
N LEU A 320 -9.64 -5.01 17.00
CA LEU A 320 -10.01 -5.62 15.71
C LEU A 320 -11.53 -5.68 15.53
N VAL A 321 -12.26 -6.05 16.59
CA VAL A 321 -13.73 -6.13 16.58
C VAL A 321 -14.37 -4.75 16.39
N LEU A 322 -13.76 -3.68 16.85
CA LEU A 322 -14.28 -2.32 16.70
C LEU A 322 -13.77 -1.64 15.42
N ALA A 323 -12.44 -1.67 15.16
CA ALA A 323 -11.83 -0.93 14.07
C ALA A 323 -12.22 -1.48 12.69
N VAL A 324 -12.36 -2.80 12.52
CA VAL A 324 -12.70 -3.39 11.21
C VAL A 324 -14.15 -3.07 10.80
N PRO A 325 -15.18 -3.25 11.65
CA PRO A 325 -16.53 -2.79 11.31
C PRO A 325 -16.67 -1.28 11.17
N ALA A 326 -15.98 -0.50 12.01
CA ALA A 326 -15.95 0.96 11.86
C ALA A 326 -15.34 1.38 10.52
N ALA A 327 -14.27 0.71 10.09
CA ALA A 327 -13.67 0.92 8.77
C ALA A 327 -14.61 0.49 7.62
N GLU A 328 -15.38 -0.58 7.79
CA GLU A 328 -16.42 -0.96 6.82
C GLU A 328 -17.50 0.11 6.70
N LEU A 329 -17.94 0.65 7.84
CA LEU A 329 -18.90 1.75 7.84
C LEU A 329 -18.31 2.97 7.12
N LEU A 330 -17.09 3.39 7.49
CA LEU A 330 -16.37 4.49 6.86
C LEU A 330 -16.19 4.28 5.34
N TYR A 331 -15.87 3.05 4.95
CA TYR A 331 -15.75 2.67 3.54
C TYR A 331 -17.05 2.84 2.77
N ARG A 332 -18.18 2.36 3.34
CA ARG A 332 -19.50 2.42 2.67
C ARG A 332 -20.08 3.82 2.61
N THR A 333 -19.91 4.60 3.68
CA THR A 333 -20.56 5.91 3.84
C THR A 333 -19.72 7.07 3.29
N ILE A 334 -18.41 6.96 3.27
CA ILE A 334 -17.51 8.07 2.93
C ILE A 334 -16.54 7.70 1.81
N GLU A 335 -15.75 6.63 1.96
CA GLU A 335 -14.67 6.35 1.01
C GLU A 335 -15.19 5.97 -0.38
N ARG A 336 -16.14 5.04 -0.45
CA ARG A 336 -16.73 4.60 -1.72
C ARG A 336 -17.54 5.72 -2.39
N PRO A 337 -18.48 6.40 -1.71
CA PRO A 337 -19.20 7.54 -2.30
C PRO A 337 -18.27 8.67 -2.75
N GLY A 338 -17.24 8.98 -1.97
CA GLY A 338 -16.23 9.98 -2.33
C GLY A 338 -15.50 9.61 -3.62
N ARG A 339 -15.02 8.39 -3.74
CA ARG A 339 -14.38 7.89 -4.99
C ARG A 339 -15.31 7.95 -6.19
N ASP A 340 -16.56 7.54 -6.01
CA ASP A 340 -17.57 7.56 -7.08
C ASP A 340 -17.88 9.02 -7.51
N TYR A 341 -17.94 9.94 -6.54
CA TYR A 341 -18.11 11.37 -6.82
C TYR A 341 -16.90 11.93 -7.60
N GLY A 342 -15.68 11.65 -7.16
CA GLY A 342 -14.45 12.08 -7.85
C GLY A 342 -14.40 11.56 -9.31
N GLN A 343 -14.83 10.32 -9.56
CA GLN A 343 -14.91 9.75 -10.91
C GLN A 343 -15.97 10.46 -11.76
N ARG A 344 -17.15 10.76 -11.19
CA ARG A 344 -18.21 11.53 -11.90
C ARG A 344 -17.77 12.95 -12.23
N LEU A 345 -17.04 13.61 -11.32
CA LEU A 345 -16.47 14.94 -11.55
C LEU A 345 -15.54 14.93 -12.74
N LEU A 346 -14.60 13.97 -12.80
CA LEU A 346 -13.66 13.81 -13.89
C LEU A 346 -14.34 13.50 -15.23
N SER A 347 -15.37 12.66 -15.23
CA SER A 347 -16.11 12.33 -16.45
C SER A 347 -16.88 13.53 -17.00
N ARG A 348 -17.49 14.35 -16.14
CA ARG A 348 -18.17 15.60 -16.53
C ARG A 348 -17.19 16.65 -17.08
N ALA A 349 -16.03 16.79 -16.44
CA ALA A 349 -14.99 17.72 -16.88
C ALA A 349 -14.24 17.23 -18.13
N ARG A 350 -14.52 16.03 -18.66
CA ARG A 350 -13.78 15.37 -19.74
C ARG A 350 -12.25 15.31 -19.49
N ILE A 351 -11.84 15.42 -18.24
CA ILE A 351 -10.44 15.36 -17.82
C ILE A 351 -10.05 13.89 -17.64
N GLY A 352 -9.06 13.42 -18.40
CA GLY A 352 -8.59 12.04 -18.33
C GLY A 352 -9.54 11.02 -19.00
N ALA A 353 -10.50 11.48 -19.81
CA ALA A 353 -11.28 10.61 -20.65
C ALA A 353 -10.33 9.96 -21.68
N VAL A 354 -10.10 8.66 -21.53
CA VAL A 354 -9.50 7.86 -22.58
C VAL A 354 -10.49 7.88 -23.73
N PRO A 355 -10.09 8.23 -24.97
CA PRO A 355 -10.93 7.97 -26.13
C PRO A 355 -11.32 6.49 -26.06
N GLN A 356 -12.60 6.20 -25.96
CA GLN A 356 -13.07 4.84 -26.19
C GLN A 356 -12.77 4.56 -27.68
N THR A 357 -11.59 4.04 -27.94
CA THR A 357 -11.41 3.33 -29.20
C THR A 357 -12.40 2.19 -29.10
N SER A 358 -13.36 2.19 -29.99
CA SER A 358 -14.35 1.15 -30.20
C SER A 358 -13.65 -0.13 -30.68
N ALA A 359 -12.85 -0.73 -29.81
CA ALA A 359 -12.38 -2.09 -29.95
C ALA A 359 -13.44 -2.97 -29.29
N THR A 360 -14.49 -3.27 -30.05
CA THR A 360 -15.30 -4.46 -29.86
C THR A 360 -14.34 -5.61 -29.55
N PRO A 361 -14.50 -6.35 -28.43
CA PRO A 361 -13.68 -7.53 -28.22
C PRO A 361 -13.96 -8.47 -29.41
N ARG A 362 -12.98 -8.66 -30.29
CA ARG A 362 -13.00 -9.75 -31.26
C ARG A 362 -13.18 -11.04 -30.45
N ARG A 363 -14.40 -11.55 -30.40
CA ARG A 363 -14.64 -12.96 -30.09
C ARG A 363 -13.79 -13.73 -31.07
N LEU A 364 -12.78 -14.41 -30.57
CA LEU A 364 -12.16 -15.51 -31.28
C LEU A 364 -13.28 -16.52 -31.56
N ILE A 365 -13.83 -16.43 -32.76
CA ILE A 365 -14.62 -17.51 -33.34
C ILE A 365 -13.61 -18.62 -33.57
N VAL A 366 -13.57 -19.57 -32.66
CA VAL A 366 -12.94 -20.87 -32.90
C VAL A 366 -13.88 -21.55 -33.88
N ASP A 367 -13.48 -21.55 -35.14
CA ASP A 367 -14.14 -22.31 -36.18
C ASP A 367 -14.21 -23.79 -35.80
N ARG A 368 -15.42 -24.22 -35.45
CA ARG A 368 -15.81 -25.62 -35.52
C ARG A 368 -15.99 -25.98 -36.98
N ALA A 369 -14.91 -26.36 -37.62
CA ALA A 369 -14.94 -27.03 -38.92
C ALA A 369 -14.30 -28.42 -38.75
N ALA A 370 -15.07 -29.38 -38.24
CA ALA A 370 -14.84 -30.82 -38.43
C ALA A 370 -15.99 -31.60 -37.79
N ASP A 371 -17.12 -31.68 -38.50
CA ASP A 371 -18.02 -32.84 -38.37
C ASP A 371 -19.06 -32.83 -39.51
N THR A 372 -18.61 -33.16 -40.72
CA THR A 372 -19.49 -33.67 -41.77
C THR A 372 -18.67 -34.54 -42.76
N ALA A 373 -18.34 -35.75 -42.37
CA ALA A 373 -18.02 -36.82 -43.33
C ALA A 373 -18.20 -38.16 -42.64
N GLY A 374 -19.28 -38.85 -42.92
CA GLY A 374 -19.36 -40.25 -42.50
C GLY A 374 -20.75 -40.81 -42.29
N HIS A 375 -21.65 -40.67 -43.28
CA HIS A 375 -22.75 -41.62 -43.40
C HIS A 375 -23.08 -41.79 -44.89
N ARG A 376 -22.47 -42.78 -45.51
CA ARG A 376 -23.03 -43.59 -46.60
C ARG A 376 -22.19 -44.88 -46.73
N ARG A 377 -22.58 -45.91 -46.18
CA ARG A 377 -22.98 -47.28 -46.62
C ARG A 377 -22.99 -48.17 -45.41
#